data_d98ae8aa309f562b862e1eaa9e9e4989
#
_entry.id   d98ae8aa309f562b862e1eaa9e9e4989
#
_cell.length_a   1.000
_cell.length_b   1.000
_cell.length_c   1.000
_cell.angle_alpha   90.00
_cell.angle_beta   90.00
_cell.angle_gamma   90.00
#
_symmetry.space_group_name_H-M   'P 1'
#
loop_
_entity.id
_entity.type
_entity.pdbx_description
1 polymer ?
#
loop_
_entity_poly.entity_id
_entity_poly.type
_entity_poly.pdbx_seq_one_letter_code
_entity_poly.pdbx_strand_id
1 'polypeptide(L)' 'MTICYFCKGKVKAGHVQHIHRWGNQVFILENVPAEICQQCGEVYFAPHVLAEMDKIALGKAQPQTTIQVPVYAFA' A
#
# COMPACT_ATOMS: atom_id res chain seq x y z
N MET A 1 9.27 5.31 13.26
CA MET A 1 9.96 4.00 13.36
C MET A 1 11.32 4.11 12.68
N THR A 2 12.38 3.70 13.35
CA THR A 2 13.74 3.77 12.80
C THR A 2 14.37 2.38 12.62
N ILE A 3 13.81 1.38 13.30
CA ILE A 3 14.31 0.00 13.28
C ILE A 3 13.19 -0.93 12.87
N CYS A 4 13.48 -1.82 11.93
CA CYS A 4 12.52 -2.80 11.45
C CYS A 4 12.13 -3.78 12.57
N TYR A 5 10.84 -4.06 12.67
CA TYR A 5 10.34 -4.98 13.68
C TYR A 5 10.83 -6.42 13.44
N PHE A 6 10.98 -6.81 12.17
CA PHE A 6 11.31 -8.19 11.83
C PHE A 6 12.80 -8.46 11.76
N CYS A 7 13.56 -7.65 11.01
CA CYS A 7 14.96 -7.94 10.76
C CYS A 7 15.93 -7.04 11.51
N LYS A 8 15.40 -6.04 12.23
CA LYS A 8 16.18 -5.04 13.00
C LYS A 8 17.02 -4.13 12.10
N GLY A 9 16.78 -4.15 10.79
CA GLY A 9 17.44 -3.25 9.87
C GLY A 9 16.95 -1.83 10.00
N LYS A 10 17.62 -0.92 9.30
CA LYS A 10 17.31 0.51 9.35
C LYS A 10 16.07 0.81 8.48
N VAL A 11 15.17 1.64 8.98
CA VAL A 11 13.93 2.03 8.30
C VAL A 11 14.01 3.48 7.91
N LYS A 12 13.61 3.80 6.67
CA LYS A 12 13.59 5.17 6.16
C LYS A 12 12.23 5.51 5.59
N ALA A 13 11.85 6.78 5.70
CA ALA A 13 10.63 7.29 5.08
C ALA A 13 10.76 7.32 3.57
N GLY A 14 9.65 7.05 2.88
CA GLY A 14 9.60 7.07 1.42
C GLY A 14 8.16 6.99 0.93
N HIS A 15 8.00 6.74 -0.35
CA HIS A 15 6.71 6.60 -1.00
C HIS A 15 6.68 5.33 -1.81
N VAL A 16 5.56 4.62 -1.78
CA VAL A 16 5.43 3.35 -2.49
C VAL A 16 4.11 3.29 -3.26
N GLN A 17 4.05 2.40 -4.24
CA GLN A 17 2.80 1.97 -4.83
C GLN A 17 2.26 0.82 -3.98
N HIS A 18 0.99 0.89 -3.62
CA HIS A 18 0.36 -0.14 -2.80
C HIS A 18 -0.89 -0.67 -3.49
N ILE A 19 -1.04 -1.97 -3.52
CA ILE A 19 -2.24 -2.63 -4.03
C ILE A 19 -3.11 -2.96 -2.83
N HIS A 20 -4.28 -2.30 -2.76
CA HIS A 20 -5.20 -2.43 -1.64
C HIS A 20 -6.43 -3.22 -2.08
N ARG A 21 -6.78 -4.23 -1.32
CA ARG A 21 -7.95 -5.06 -1.61
C ARG A 21 -9.04 -4.75 -0.59
N TRP A 22 -10.25 -4.56 -1.11
CA TRP A 22 -11.42 -4.28 -0.28
C TRP A 22 -12.59 -5.08 -0.83
N GLY A 23 -12.95 -6.16 -0.17
CA GLY A 23 -13.96 -7.09 -0.69
C GLY A 23 -13.53 -7.65 -2.02
N ASN A 24 -14.35 -7.47 -3.06
CA ASN A 24 -14.05 -7.93 -4.41
C ASN A 24 -13.36 -6.86 -5.26
N GLN A 25 -12.99 -5.74 -4.66
CA GLN A 25 -12.37 -4.63 -5.38
C GLN A 25 -10.88 -4.59 -5.11
N VAL A 26 -10.14 -4.09 -6.12
CA VAL A 26 -8.70 -3.91 -6.02
C VAL A 26 -8.40 -2.47 -6.43
N PHE A 27 -7.61 -1.80 -5.61
CA PHE A 27 -7.21 -0.41 -5.85
C PHE A 27 -5.69 -0.33 -5.93
N ILE A 28 -5.19 0.43 -6.89
CA ILE A 28 -3.76 0.73 -6.99
C ILE A 28 -3.60 2.16 -6.46
N LEU A 29 -2.84 2.28 -5.37
CA LEU A 29 -2.59 3.56 -4.72
C LEU A 29 -1.15 3.95 -4.98
N GLU A 30 -0.95 5.14 -5.55
CA GLU A 30 0.38 5.63 -5.90
C GLU A 30 0.85 6.68 -4.91
N ASN A 31 2.17 6.79 -4.76
CA ASN A 31 2.82 7.79 -3.90
C ASN A 31 2.35 7.72 -2.45
N VAL A 32 2.14 6.51 -1.95
CA VAL A 32 1.67 6.32 -0.57
C VAL A 32 2.85 6.52 0.39
N PRO A 33 2.73 7.45 1.36
CA PRO A 33 3.80 7.64 2.35
C PRO A 33 3.98 6.38 3.18
N ALA A 34 5.22 5.97 3.37
CA ALA A 34 5.53 4.73 4.07
C ALA A 34 6.90 4.80 4.72
N GLU A 35 7.12 3.89 5.66
CA GLU A 35 8.42 3.62 6.23
C GLU A 35 8.91 2.31 5.66
N ILE A 36 10.12 2.30 5.09
CA ILE A 36 10.62 1.15 4.33
C ILE A 36 11.91 0.67 4.95
N CYS A 37 11.95 -0.63 5.30
CA CYS A 37 13.17 -1.24 5.80
C CYS A 37 14.20 -1.35 4.67
N GLN A 38 15.40 -0.85 4.91
CA GLN A 38 16.46 -0.85 3.91
C GLN A 38 17.14 -2.21 3.77
N GLN A 39 16.87 -3.13 4.68
CA GLN A 39 17.48 -4.45 4.69
C GLN A 39 16.57 -5.53 4.12
N CYS A 40 15.34 -5.67 4.65
CA CYS A 40 14.43 -6.74 4.21
C CYS A 40 13.32 -6.24 3.27
N GLY A 41 13.17 -4.92 3.10
CA GLY A 41 12.16 -4.35 2.21
C GLY A 41 10.77 -4.27 2.82
N GLU A 42 10.59 -4.57 4.09
CA GLU A 42 9.29 -4.48 4.75
C GLU A 42 8.78 -3.04 4.73
N VAL A 43 7.48 -2.88 4.51
CA VAL A 43 6.84 -1.57 4.38
C VAL A 43 5.85 -1.39 5.52
N TYR A 44 5.91 -0.23 6.16
CA TYR A 44 5.02 0.12 7.28
C TYR A 44 4.24 1.38 6.94
N PHE A 45 2.95 1.39 7.23
CA PHE A 45 2.09 2.55 7.02
C PHE A 45 1.62 3.10 8.37
N ALA A 46 1.62 4.43 8.48
CA ALA A 46 1.10 5.10 9.68
C ALA A 46 -0.44 4.95 9.73
N PRO A 47 -1.04 5.03 10.92
CA PRO A 47 -2.50 4.89 11.05
C PRO A 47 -3.29 5.86 10.20
N HIS A 48 -2.85 7.12 10.06
CA HIS A 48 -3.56 8.10 9.24
C HIS A 48 -3.51 7.75 7.74
N VAL A 49 -2.44 7.08 7.29
CA VAL A 49 -2.33 6.61 5.91
C VAL A 49 -3.31 5.46 5.67
N LEU A 50 -3.40 4.52 6.61
CA LEU A 50 -4.37 3.43 6.53
C LEU A 50 -5.80 3.95 6.50
N ALA A 51 -6.11 4.98 7.29
CA ALA A 51 -7.43 5.59 7.29
C ALA A 51 -7.77 6.22 5.93
N GLU A 52 -6.81 6.86 5.28
CA GLU A 52 -7.01 7.40 3.93
C GLU A 52 -7.26 6.30 2.91
N MET A 53 -6.55 5.19 3.01
CA MET A 53 -6.79 4.04 2.14
C MET A 53 -8.23 3.53 2.26
N ASP A 54 -8.74 3.46 3.48
CA ASP A 54 -10.11 3.02 3.73
C ASP A 54 -11.13 3.99 3.13
N LYS A 55 -10.88 5.29 3.21
CA LYS A 55 -11.75 6.30 2.59
C LYS A 55 -11.83 6.14 1.08
N ILE A 56 -10.70 5.87 0.45
CA ILE A 56 -10.65 5.62 -0.99
C ILE A 56 -11.44 4.36 -1.33
N ALA A 57 -11.26 3.30 -0.56
CA ALA A 57 -11.95 2.03 -0.77
C ALA A 57 -13.47 2.16 -0.60
N LEU A 58 -13.91 3.07 0.27
CA LEU A 58 -15.34 3.33 0.49
C LEU A 58 -15.96 4.21 -0.60
N GLY A 59 -15.21 4.57 -1.65
CA GLY A 59 -15.73 5.33 -2.77
C GLY A 59 -15.81 6.82 -2.53
N LYS A 60 -15.06 7.34 -1.58
CA LYS A 60 -15.07 8.77 -1.25
C LYS A 60 -14.21 9.61 -2.18
N ALA A 61 -13.40 8.97 -3.01
CA ALA A 61 -12.50 9.65 -3.94
C ALA A 61 -12.73 9.12 -5.36
N GLN A 62 -12.42 9.97 -6.35
CA GLN A 62 -12.47 9.57 -7.76
C GLN A 62 -11.09 9.10 -8.20
N PRO A 63 -11.00 7.99 -8.94
CA PRO A 63 -9.70 7.54 -9.45
C PRO A 63 -9.18 8.50 -10.52
N GLN A 64 -7.86 8.66 -10.59
CA GLN A 64 -7.22 9.42 -11.65
C GLN A 64 -7.35 8.73 -12.99
N THR A 65 -7.26 7.40 -12.99
CA THR A 65 -7.38 6.58 -14.19
C THR A 65 -7.74 5.16 -13.75
N THR A 66 -8.11 4.33 -14.71
CA THR A 66 -8.36 2.91 -14.45
C THR A 66 -7.56 2.09 -15.44
N ILE A 67 -7.17 0.89 -15.02
CA ILE A 67 -6.47 -0.06 -15.88
C ILE A 67 -7.21 -1.38 -15.87
N GLN A 68 -7.01 -2.17 -16.92
CA GLN A 68 -7.52 -3.54 -16.97
C GLN A 68 -6.46 -4.49 -16.43
N VAL A 69 -6.89 -5.42 -15.58
CA VAL A 69 -5.99 -6.40 -14.97
C VAL A 69 -6.42 -7.79 -15.47
N PRO A 70 -5.52 -8.54 -16.14
CA PRO A 70 -5.83 -9.90 -16.56
C PRO A 70 -6.05 -10.80 -15.36
N VAL A 71 -7.03 -11.68 -15.47
CA VAL A 71 -7.33 -12.66 -14.42
C VAL A 71 -7.30 -14.04 -15.06
N TYR A 72 -6.50 -14.92 -14.49
CA TYR A 72 -6.34 -16.28 -14.98
C TYR A 72 -6.80 -17.26 -13.93
N ALA A 73 -7.47 -18.31 -14.33
CA ALA A 73 -7.84 -19.39 -13.44
C ALA A 73 -6.96 -20.59 -13.71
N PHE A 74 -6.51 -21.24 -12.67
CA PHE A 74 -5.80 -22.51 -12.78
C PHE A 74 -6.83 -23.62 -12.76
N ALA A 75 -6.69 -24.55 -13.70
CA ALA A 75 -7.57 -25.72 -13.81
C ALA A 75 -7.05 -26.88 -12.98
#